data_fb405d2225f31e87a459400546207ba8
#
_entry.id   fb405d2225f31e87a459400546207ba8
#
_cell.length_a   1.000
_cell.length_b   1.000
_cell.length_c   1.000
_cell.angle_alpha   90.00
_cell.angle_beta   90.00
_cell.angle_gamma   90.00
#
_symmetry.space_group_name_H-M   'P 1'
#
loop_
_entity.id
_entity.type
_entity.pdbx_description
1 polymer ?
#
loop_
_entity_poly.entity_id
_entity_poly.type
_entity_poly.pdbx_seq_one_letter_code
_entity_poly.pdbx_strand_id
1 'polypeptide(L)'
;MSKKQRKIIIGLTGPMGAGHGMVAEYLKKKGFFYSSTSERVREECRRRGREITRDSLQDVADELRRRFGPEILAKRTWNIVKKYPLAIVDSIRGIAEVDFLKSKPNFYLIGITAPRKIRYQRVMSRHRESDPITWKGFLAADKKDFKSGQGKFGRNITACLKKADFLVVNNRTIKELEKKIERWLEKFK
;
A
#
# COMPACT_ATOMS: atom_id res chain seq x y z
N MET A 1 1.13 -29.95 -22.42
CA MET A 1 0.75 -29.67 -21.03
C MET A 1 0.94 -28.20 -20.76
N SER A 2 -0.14 -27.43 -20.61
CA SER A 2 -0.06 -25.98 -20.30
C SER A 2 0.60 -25.81 -18.92
N LYS A 3 1.74 -25.12 -18.85
CA LYS A 3 2.35 -24.71 -17.57
C LYS A 3 1.31 -23.87 -16.82
N LYS A 4 0.73 -24.40 -15.76
CA LYS A 4 -0.21 -23.70 -14.88
C LYS A 4 0.47 -22.41 -14.43
N GLN A 5 0.06 -21.28 -14.98
CA GLN A 5 0.68 -19.98 -14.69
C GLN A 5 0.61 -19.73 -13.19
N ARG A 6 1.78 -19.58 -12.54
CA ARG A 6 1.89 -19.42 -11.09
C ARG A 6 1.18 -18.14 -10.67
N LYS A 7 0.24 -18.24 -9.74
CA LYS A 7 -0.48 -17.07 -9.22
C LYS A 7 0.31 -16.46 -8.06
N ILE A 8 0.63 -15.16 -8.15
CA ILE A 8 1.32 -14.42 -7.09
C ILE A 8 0.66 -13.06 -6.95
N ILE A 9 0.16 -12.75 -5.75
CA ILE A 9 -0.42 -11.45 -5.44
C ILE A 9 0.41 -10.81 -4.33
N ILE A 10 0.99 -9.66 -4.61
CA ILE A 10 1.90 -8.95 -3.71
C ILE A 10 1.17 -7.78 -3.08
N GLY A 11 1.05 -7.78 -1.75
CA GLY A 11 0.63 -6.62 -0.98
C GLY A 11 1.81 -5.71 -0.67
N LEU A 12 1.61 -4.39 -0.74
CA LEU A 12 2.60 -3.39 -0.33
C LEU A 12 2.06 -2.59 0.86
N THR A 13 2.87 -2.53 1.92
CA THR A 13 2.58 -1.74 3.12
C THR A 13 3.81 -0.96 3.58
N GLY A 14 3.58 0.15 4.26
CA GLY A 14 4.62 0.99 4.83
C GLY A 14 4.22 2.47 4.88
N PRO A 15 5.02 3.32 5.51
CA PRO A 15 4.70 4.73 5.67
C PRO A 15 4.83 5.53 4.37
N MET A 16 4.20 6.70 4.34
CA MET A 16 4.28 7.65 3.24
C MET A 16 5.74 7.97 2.88
N GLY A 17 6.06 7.98 1.57
CA GLY A 17 7.43 8.25 1.09
C GLY A 17 8.40 7.07 1.22
N ALA A 18 7.96 5.89 1.69
CA ALA A 18 8.84 4.71 1.84
C ALA A 18 9.32 4.12 0.50
N GLY A 19 8.60 4.35 -0.61
CA GLY A 19 9.00 3.89 -1.93
C GLY A 19 8.09 2.83 -2.55
N HIS A 20 6.84 2.72 -2.11
CA HIS A 20 5.85 1.79 -2.68
C HIS A 20 5.73 1.92 -4.19
N GLY A 21 5.62 3.17 -4.70
CA GLY A 21 5.52 3.43 -6.13
C GLY A 21 6.71 2.89 -6.93
N MET A 22 7.92 2.96 -6.37
CA MET A 22 9.14 2.43 -7.01
C MET A 22 9.07 0.91 -7.13
N VAL A 23 8.66 0.24 -6.05
CA VAL A 23 8.46 -1.23 -6.06
C VAL A 23 7.31 -1.60 -7.01
N ALA A 24 6.21 -0.86 -6.99
CA ALA A 24 5.08 -1.09 -7.88
C ALA A 24 5.49 -0.95 -9.36
N GLU A 25 6.21 0.11 -9.74
CA GLU A 25 6.69 0.30 -11.12
C GLU A 25 7.64 -0.83 -11.55
N TYR A 26 8.55 -1.26 -10.68
CA TYR A 26 9.42 -2.39 -10.95
C TYR A 26 8.63 -3.69 -11.20
N LEU A 27 7.64 -3.99 -10.35
CA LEU A 27 6.80 -5.18 -10.50
C LEU A 27 5.90 -5.10 -11.75
N LYS A 28 5.39 -3.90 -12.10
CA LYS A 28 4.63 -3.68 -13.36
C LYS A 28 5.46 -4.03 -14.59
N LYS A 29 6.74 -3.65 -14.63
CA LYS A 29 7.68 -4.04 -15.70
C LYS A 29 7.85 -5.55 -15.81
N LYS A 30 7.56 -6.31 -14.75
CA LYS A 30 7.55 -7.78 -14.71
C LYS A 30 6.16 -8.40 -14.99
N GLY A 31 5.21 -7.62 -15.45
CA GLY A 31 3.87 -8.09 -15.84
C GLY A 31 2.85 -8.15 -14.70
N PHE A 32 3.14 -7.56 -13.54
CA PHE A 32 2.15 -7.49 -12.45
C PHE A 32 1.09 -6.43 -12.73
N PHE A 33 -0.18 -6.81 -12.64
CA PHE A 33 -1.30 -5.88 -12.66
C PHE A 33 -1.34 -5.07 -11.36
N TYR A 34 -1.51 -3.75 -11.45
CA TYR A 34 -1.52 -2.86 -10.28
C TYR A 34 -2.93 -2.43 -9.89
N SER A 35 -3.23 -2.50 -8.60
CA SER A 35 -4.38 -1.84 -7.99
C SER A 35 -4.03 -1.40 -6.56
N SER A 36 -4.74 -0.41 -6.01
CA SER A 36 -4.47 0.08 -4.66
C SER A 36 -5.73 0.35 -3.86
N THR A 37 -5.63 0.19 -2.54
CA THR A 37 -6.71 0.54 -1.61
C THR A 37 -6.99 2.05 -1.65
N SER A 38 -5.97 2.87 -1.88
CA SER A 38 -6.13 4.32 -1.97
C SER A 38 -6.88 4.76 -3.24
N GLU A 39 -6.75 4.02 -4.35
CA GLU A 39 -7.55 4.31 -5.54
C GLU A 39 -9.04 4.01 -5.34
N ARG A 40 -9.38 2.97 -4.57
CA ARG A 40 -10.79 2.70 -4.18
C ARG A 40 -11.42 3.87 -3.43
N VAL A 41 -10.63 4.56 -2.60
CA VAL A 41 -11.09 5.77 -1.90
C VAL A 41 -11.27 6.94 -2.87
N ARG A 42 -10.30 7.16 -3.79
CA ARG A 42 -10.41 8.22 -4.81
C ARG A 42 -11.62 8.03 -5.72
N GLU A 43 -11.88 6.81 -6.16
CA GLU A 43 -13.08 6.48 -6.93
C GLU A 43 -14.36 6.85 -6.17
N GLU A 44 -14.41 6.53 -4.88
CA GLU A 44 -15.55 6.86 -4.06
C GLU A 44 -15.70 8.39 -3.87
N CYS A 45 -14.59 9.12 -3.68
CA CYS A 45 -14.60 10.59 -3.62
C CYS A 45 -15.14 11.18 -4.93
N ARG A 46 -14.64 10.73 -6.09
CA ARG A 46 -15.14 11.17 -7.42
C ARG A 46 -16.63 10.88 -7.59
N ARG A 47 -17.07 9.67 -7.23
CA ARG A 47 -18.47 9.26 -7.30
C ARG A 47 -19.40 10.14 -6.45
N ARG A 48 -18.87 10.68 -5.33
CA ARG A 48 -19.60 11.58 -4.42
C ARG A 48 -19.43 13.08 -4.76
N GLY A 49 -18.70 13.42 -5.81
CA GLY A 49 -18.37 14.81 -6.13
C GLY A 49 -17.49 15.52 -5.09
N ARG A 50 -16.74 14.74 -4.27
CA ARG A 50 -15.84 15.31 -3.27
C ARG A 50 -14.47 15.63 -3.87
N GLU A 51 -13.90 16.75 -3.44
CA GLU A 51 -12.54 17.13 -3.79
C GLU A 51 -11.50 16.08 -3.29
N ILE A 52 -10.43 15.88 -4.06
CA ILE A 52 -9.38 14.90 -3.77
C ILE A 52 -8.31 15.53 -2.84
N THR A 53 -8.71 15.97 -1.68
CA THR A 53 -7.80 16.41 -0.62
C THR A 53 -7.43 15.25 0.31
N ARG A 54 -6.36 15.41 1.11
CA ARG A 54 -5.96 14.39 2.08
C ARG A 54 -7.03 14.13 3.12
N ASP A 55 -7.66 15.18 3.63
CA ASP A 55 -8.71 15.06 4.65
C ASP A 55 -9.95 14.39 4.08
N SER A 56 -10.42 14.80 2.90
CA SER A 56 -11.54 14.15 2.20
C SER A 56 -11.28 12.65 1.96
N LEU A 57 -10.08 12.30 1.51
CA LEU A 57 -9.70 10.89 1.32
C LEU A 57 -9.68 10.11 2.64
N GLN A 58 -9.25 10.74 3.74
CA GLN A 58 -9.26 10.08 5.05
C GLN A 58 -10.66 9.87 5.56
N ASP A 59 -11.51 10.91 5.49
CA ASP A 59 -12.90 10.85 5.95
C ASP A 59 -13.70 9.79 5.20
N VAL A 60 -13.59 9.75 3.87
CA VAL A 60 -14.28 8.76 3.04
C VAL A 60 -13.76 7.35 3.36
N ALA A 61 -12.46 7.16 3.54
CA ALA A 61 -11.90 5.86 3.89
C ALA A 61 -12.40 5.38 5.27
N ASP A 62 -12.46 6.26 6.26
CA ASP A 62 -12.89 5.94 7.61
C ASP A 62 -14.41 5.68 7.65
N GLU A 63 -15.20 6.43 6.88
CA GLU A 63 -16.64 6.17 6.70
C GLU A 63 -16.89 4.80 6.05
N LEU A 64 -16.18 4.48 4.97
CA LEU A 64 -16.29 3.19 4.30
C LEU A 64 -15.98 2.03 5.26
N ARG A 65 -14.93 2.17 6.07
CA ARG A 65 -14.57 1.16 7.07
C ARG A 65 -15.63 1.00 8.14
N ARG A 66 -16.18 2.11 8.67
CA ARG A 66 -17.27 2.06 9.67
C ARG A 66 -18.52 1.41 9.11
N ARG A 67 -18.88 1.73 7.87
CA ARG A 67 -20.15 1.27 7.27
C ARG A 67 -20.09 -0.17 6.75
N PHE A 68 -18.97 -0.59 6.17
CA PHE A 68 -18.86 -1.85 5.43
C PHE A 68 -17.81 -2.83 5.99
N GLY A 69 -17.20 -2.50 7.12
CA GLY A 69 -16.18 -3.30 7.78
C GLY A 69 -14.75 -2.78 7.54
N PRO A 70 -13.84 -3.02 8.51
CA PRO A 70 -12.49 -2.46 8.51
C PRO A 70 -11.63 -2.93 7.32
N GLU A 71 -11.95 -4.06 6.71
CA GLU A 71 -11.26 -4.63 5.55
C GLU A 71 -11.86 -4.25 4.19
N ILE A 72 -12.89 -3.37 4.15
CA ILE A 72 -13.66 -3.10 2.92
C ILE A 72 -12.81 -2.66 1.73
N LEU A 73 -11.79 -1.83 1.95
CA LEU A 73 -10.91 -1.34 0.88
C LEU A 73 -10.07 -2.49 0.30
N ALA A 74 -9.57 -3.38 1.15
CA ALA A 74 -8.88 -4.59 0.73
C ALA A 74 -9.81 -5.54 -0.04
N LYS A 75 -11.07 -5.74 0.42
CA LYS A 75 -12.08 -6.54 -0.28
C LYS A 75 -12.37 -6.00 -1.68
N ARG A 76 -12.60 -4.69 -1.81
CA ARG A 76 -12.84 -4.04 -3.11
C ARG A 76 -11.64 -4.20 -4.05
N THR A 77 -10.42 -4.03 -3.53
CA THR A 77 -9.19 -4.20 -4.32
C THR A 77 -8.97 -5.66 -4.70
N TRP A 78 -9.18 -6.60 -3.77
CA TRP A 78 -9.07 -8.03 -4.02
C TRP A 78 -9.99 -8.50 -5.14
N ASN A 79 -11.24 -8.01 -5.21
CA ASN A 79 -12.20 -8.38 -6.25
C ASN A 79 -11.72 -8.03 -7.66
N ILE A 80 -10.82 -7.06 -7.78
CA ILE A 80 -10.17 -6.71 -9.04
C ILE A 80 -8.96 -7.62 -9.29
N VAL A 81 -8.02 -7.66 -8.35
CA VAL A 81 -6.72 -8.31 -8.56
C VAL A 81 -6.80 -9.83 -8.63
N LYS A 82 -7.81 -10.46 -8.01
CA LYS A 82 -7.98 -11.93 -8.03
C LYS A 82 -8.17 -12.51 -9.43
N LYS A 83 -8.46 -11.68 -10.43
CA LYS A 83 -8.63 -12.07 -11.83
C LYS A 83 -7.29 -12.24 -12.57
N TYR A 84 -6.20 -11.72 -12.02
CA TYR A 84 -4.89 -11.70 -12.65
C TYR A 84 -3.95 -12.71 -12.01
N PRO A 85 -3.09 -13.38 -12.79
CA PRO A 85 -2.12 -14.33 -12.24
C PRO A 85 -1.03 -13.63 -11.42
N LEU A 86 -0.58 -12.46 -11.88
CA LEU A 86 0.40 -11.63 -11.19
C LEU A 86 -0.24 -10.28 -10.88
N ALA A 87 -0.34 -9.91 -9.59
CA ALA A 87 -0.98 -8.65 -9.22
C ALA A 87 -0.36 -8.01 -7.96
N ILE A 88 -0.61 -6.70 -7.83
CA ILE A 88 -0.19 -5.87 -6.71
C ILE A 88 -1.43 -5.27 -6.04
N VAL A 89 -1.46 -5.33 -4.71
CA VAL A 89 -2.38 -4.59 -3.85
C VAL A 89 -1.56 -3.57 -3.07
N ASP A 90 -1.55 -2.32 -3.51
CA ASP A 90 -0.78 -1.26 -2.85
C ASP A 90 -1.60 -0.50 -1.78
N SER A 91 -0.88 0.26 -0.94
CA SER A 91 -1.43 1.18 0.07
C SER A 91 -2.20 0.50 1.20
N ILE A 92 -1.83 -0.72 1.58
CA ILE A 92 -2.40 -1.43 2.73
C ILE A 92 -1.95 -0.72 4.01
N ARG A 93 -2.91 -0.35 4.89
CA ARG A 93 -2.62 0.48 6.08
C ARG A 93 -3.27 -0.01 7.37
N GLY A 94 -4.25 -0.91 7.29
CA GLY A 94 -4.99 -1.45 8.42
C GLY A 94 -4.71 -2.92 8.66
N ILE A 95 -4.72 -3.32 9.94
CA ILE A 95 -4.45 -4.72 10.30
C ILE A 95 -5.53 -5.66 9.77
N ALA A 96 -6.80 -5.22 9.79
CA ALA A 96 -7.90 -6.00 9.22
C ALA A 96 -7.78 -6.19 7.70
N GLU A 97 -7.21 -5.20 6.99
CA GLU A 97 -6.90 -5.31 5.56
C GLU A 97 -5.82 -6.38 5.33
N VAL A 98 -4.76 -6.38 6.16
CA VAL A 98 -3.69 -7.40 6.13
C VAL A 98 -4.25 -8.78 6.40
N ASP A 99 -5.04 -8.94 7.48
CA ASP A 99 -5.59 -10.24 7.88
C ASP A 99 -6.51 -10.80 6.81
N PHE A 100 -7.39 -9.97 6.24
CA PHE A 100 -8.21 -10.37 5.11
C PHE A 100 -7.39 -10.82 3.91
N LEU A 101 -6.35 -10.08 3.52
CA LEU A 101 -5.55 -10.42 2.36
C LEU A 101 -4.67 -11.66 2.61
N LYS A 102 -4.10 -11.80 3.79
CA LYS A 102 -3.29 -12.99 4.16
C LYS A 102 -4.14 -14.27 4.28
N SER A 103 -5.44 -14.17 4.43
CA SER A 103 -6.35 -15.34 4.31
C SER A 103 -6.55 -15.81 2.87
N LYS A 104 -6.02 -15.10 1.87
CA LYS A 104 -6.16 -15.46 0.46
C LYS A 104 -4.98 -16.29 -0.03
N PRO A 105 -5.20 -17.27 -0.92
CA PRO A 105 -4.12 -18.07 -1.45
C PRO A 105 -3.13 -17.23 -2.27
N ASN A 106 -1.85 -17.57 -2.18
CA ASN A 106 -0.77 -16.96 -2.94
C ASN A 106 -0.62 -15.44 -2.75
N PHE A 107 -1.06 -14.92 -1.60
CA PHE A 107 -0.85 -13.54 -1.20
C PHE A 107 0.38 -13.42 -0.31
N TYR A 108 1.23 -12.44 -0.62
CA TYR A 108 2.47 -12.16 0.11
C TYR A 108 2.57 -10.67 0.39
N LEU A 109 2.88 -10.29 1.63
CA LEU A 109 2.97 -8.90 2.06
C LEU A 109 4.41 -8.43 2.12
N ILE A 110 4.75 -7.41 1.33
CA ILE A 110 6.03 -6.70 1.42
C ILE A 110 5.85 -5.43 2.23
N GLY A 111 6.60 -5.33 3.33
CA GLY A 111 6.75 -4.12 4.11
C GLY A 111 7.91 -3.28 3.57
N ILE A 112 7.66 -2.00 3.30
CA ILE A 112 8.67 -1.07 2.81
C ILE A 112 8.82 0.07 3.80
N THR A 113 10.03 0.31 4.26
CA THR A 113 10.35 1.41 5.17
C THR A 113 11.56 2.21 4.69
N ALA A 114 11.70 3.44 5.17
CA ALA A 114 12.86 4.29 4.94
C ALA A 114 12.99 5.31 6.09
N PRO A 115 14.18 5.85 6.35
CA PRO A 115 14.39 6.93 7.32
C PRO A 115 13.47 8.12 7.05
N ARG A 116 12.94 8.72 8.12
CA ARG A 116 11.92 9.78 8.04
C ARG A 116 12.35 10.97 7.18
N LYS A 117 13.61 11.42 7.29
CA LYS A 117 14.14 12.50 6.47
C LYS A 117 14.10 12.18 4.97
N ILE A 118 14.51 10.96 4.60
CA ILE A 118 14.46 10.49 3.20
C ILE A 118 13.01 10.43 2.71
N ARG A 119 12.08 9.95 3.54
CA ARG A 119 10.66 9.90 3.19
C ARG A 119 10.07 11.29 2.95
N TYR A 120 10.42 12.24 3.80
CA TYR A 120 10.02 13.65 3.64
C TYR A 120 10.53 14.22 2.31
N GLN A 121 11.83 14.10 2.02
CA GLN A 121 12.41 14.58 0.76
C GLN A 121 11.68 13.99 -0.46
N ARG A 122 11.38 12.70 -0.44
CA ARG A 122 10.64 12.03 -1.53
C ARG A 122 9.19 12.52 -1.66
N VAL A 123 8.54 12.84 -0.54
CA VAL A 123 7.18 13.41 -0.55
C VAL A 123 7.20 14.82 -1.15
N MET A 124 8.17 15.65 -0.77
CA MET A 124 8.31 16.99 -1.33
C MET A 124 8.62 16.97 -2.83
N SER A 125 9.49 16.08 -3.29
CA SER A 125 9.91 16.03 -4.70
C SER A 125 8.84 15.48 -5.66
N ARG A 126 7.83 14.74 -5.18
CA ARG A 126 6.83 14.10 -6.05
C ARG A 126 5.57 14.95 -6.31
N HIS A 127 5.39 16.04 -5.57
CA HIS A 127 4.31 17.05 -5.74
C HIS A 127 2.92 16.47 -5.99
N ARG A 128 2.48 15.47 -5.22
CA ARG A 128 1.11 14.97 -5.34
C ARG A 128 0.13 15.90 -4.65
N GLU A 129 -1.03 16.12 -5.27
CA GLU A 129 -2.10 16.99 -4.80
C GLU A 129 -2.47 16.84 -3.32
N SER A 130 -2.48 15.61 -2.80
CA SER A 130 -2.82 15.29 -1.40
C SER A 130 -1.60 15.22 -0.47
N ASP A 131 -0.40 15.60 -0.91
CA ASP A 131 0.81 15.52 -0.08
C ASP A 131 0.95 16.76 0.80
N PRO A 132 1.46 16.62 2.04
CA PRO A 132 1.80 17.76 2.89
C PRO A 132 2.97 18.54 2.28
N ILE A 133 2.86 19.86 2.26
CA ILE A 133 3.86 20.77 1.69
C ILE A 133 4.89 21.29 2.70
N THR A 134 4.76 20.97 3.98
CA THR A 134 5.66 21.38 5.04
C THR A 134 6.12 20.21 5.89
N TRP A 135 7.28 20.35 6.54
CA TRP A 135 7.78 19.37 7.52
C TRP A 135 6.79 19.08 8.65
N LYS A 136 6.18 20.13 9.23
CA LYS A 136 5.16 20.01 10.28
C LYS A 136 3.95 19.21 9.79
N GLY A 137 3.45 19.53 8.60
CA GLY A 137 2.34 18.80 7.95
C GLY A 137 2.70 17.34 7.65
N PHE A 138 3.93 17.09 7.17
CA PHE A 138 4.43 15.73 6.97
C PHE A 138 4.46 14.93 8.29
N LEU A 139 4.99 15.50 9.38
CA LEU A 139 5.04 14.82 10.67
C LEU A 139 3.65 14.49 11.21
N ALA A 140 2.70 15.42 11.10
CA ALA A 140 1.31 15.19 11.50
C ALA A 140 0.64 14.06 10.69
N ALA A 141 0.84 14.07 9.38
CA ALA A 141 0.33 13.02 8.49
C ALA A 141 1.00 11.67 8.75
N ASP A 142 2.31 11.65 8.95
CA ASP A 142 3.10 10.46 9.27
C ASP A 142 2.62 9.82 10.59
N LYS A 143 2.45 10.63 11.64
CA LYS A 143 1.91 10.17 12.93
C LYS A 143 0.53 9.51 12.77
N LYS A 144 -0.36 10.11 11.97
CA LYS A 144 -1.69 9.55 11.69
C LYS A 144 -1.59 8.21 10.94
N ASP A 145 -0.63 8.01 10.04
CA ASP A 145 -0.44 6.76 9.31
C ASP A 145 0.10 5.64 10.21
N PHE A 146 1.00 5.96 11.14
CA PHE A 146 1.54 4.97 12.06
C PHE A 146 0.53 4.48 13.11
N LYS A 147 -0.31 5.37 13.62
CA LYS A 147 -1.38 5.02 14.56
C LYS A 147 -2.51 6.05 14.48
N SER A 148 -3.60 5.74 13.80
CA SER A 148 -4.81 6.55 13.79
C SER A 148 -6.05 5.68 13.87
N GLY A 149 -7.09 6.19 14.53
CA GLY A 149 -8.34 5.49 14.77
C GLY A 149 -8.28 4.51 15.94
N GLN A 150 -9.46 4.02 16.35
CA GLN A 150 -9.57 3.08 17.46
C GLN A 150 -9.70 1.63 16.95
N GLY A 151 -8.92 0.74 17.55
CA GLY A 151 -9.02 -0.71 17.32
C GLY A 151 -8.80 -1.11 15.87
N LYS A 152 -9.63 -2.03 15.40
CA LYS A 152 -9.53 -2.64 14.07
C LYS A 152 -9.87 -1.72 12.89
N PHE A 153 -10.56 -0.60 13.15
CA PHE A 153 -10.96 0.35 12.09
C PHE A 153 -9.86 1.37 11.74
N GLY A 154 -8.83 1.48 12.58
CA GLY A 154 -7.75 2.44 12.40
C GLY A 154 -6.65 1.99 11.46
N ARG A 155 -5.84 2.98 11.05
CA ARG A 155 -4.57 2.73 10.38
C ARG A 155 -3.52 2.36 11.42
N ASN A 156 -2.71 1.36 11.13
CA ASN A 156 -1.61 0.93 11.99
C ASN A 156 -0.48 0.32 11.15
N ILE A 157 0.30 1.19 10.53
CA ILE A 157 1.42 0.78 9.67
C ILE A 157 2.44 -0.06 10.47
N THR A 158 2.68 0.26 11.74
CA THR A 158 3.58 -0.53 12.59
C THR A 158 3.13 -2.00 12.68
N ALA A 159 1.85 -2.23 12.92
CA ALA A 159 1.31 -3.59 13.00
C ALA A 159 1.32 -4.29 11.61
N CYS A 160 1.04 -3.54 10.53
CA CYS A 160 1.13 -4.07 9.17
C CYS A 160 2.57 -4.51 8.83
N LEU A 161 3.57 -3.69 9.16
CA LEU A 161 4.99 -4.03 8.94
C LEU A 161 5.42 -5.27 9.71
N LYS A 162 4.94 -5.46 10.96
CA LYS A 162 5.21 -6.67 11.75
C LYS A 162 4.64 -7.95 11.13
N LYS A 163 3.58 -7.85 10.33
CA LYS A 163 2.96 -8.99 9.62
C LYS A 163 3.50 -9.20 8.20
N ALA A 164 4.47 -8.38 7.76
CA ALA A 164 5.05 -8.54 6.43
C ALA A 164 5.85 -9.84 6.30
N ASP A 165 5.70 -10.52 5.16
CA ASP A 165 6.47 -11.72 4.82
C ASP A 165 7.89 -11.37 4.37
N PHE A 166 8.07 -10.14 3.90
CA PHE A 166 9.36 -9.57 3.54
C PHE A 166 9.43 -8.09 3.90
N LEU A 167 10.46 -7.68 4.64
CA LEU A 167 10.67 -6.30 5.04
C LEU A 167 11.88 -5.71 4.32
N VAL A 168 11.67 -4.56 3.66
CA VAL A 168 12.72 -3.86 2.90
C VAL A 168 12.95 -2.47 3.47
N VAL A 169 14.19 -2.16 3.81
CA VAL A 169 14.65 -0.80 4.12
C VAL A 169 15.14 -0.14 2.82
N ASN A 170 14.43 0.89 2.39
CA ASN A 170 14.71 1.67 1.17
C ASN A 170 15.44 2.96 1.53
N ASN A 171 16.68 2.86 1.90
CA ASN A 171 17.54 3.98 2.31
C ASN A 171 18.71 4.26 1.34
N ARG A 172 18.75 3.57 0.20
CA ARG A 172 19.79 3.67 -0.81
C ARG A 172 19.21 3.92 -2.21
N THR A 173 19.86 3.44 -3.26
CA THR A 173 19.46 3.65 -4.65
C THR A 173 18.24 2.80 -5.06
N ILE A 174 17.57 3.24 -6.14
CA ILE A 174 16.47 2.48 -6.77
C ILE A 174 16.96 1.09 -7.21
N LYS A 175 18.15 1.02 -7.83
CA LYS A 175 18.75 -0.25 -8.28
C LYS A 175 18.94 -1.25 -7.15
N GLU A 176 19.34 -0.80 -5.97
CA GLU A 176 19.48 -1.68 -4.79
C GLU A 176 18.13 -2.15 -4.25
N LEU A 177 17.11 -1.27 -4.28
CA LEU A 177 15.74 -1.66 -3.93
C LEU A 177 15.23 -2.75 -4.89
N GLU A 178 15.37 -2.54 -6.20
CA GLU A 178 14.98 -3.49 -7.24
C GLU A 178 15.70 -4.84 -7.07
N LYS A 179 17.02 -4.84 -6.80
CA LYS A 179 17.78 -6.08 -6.53
C LYS A 179 17.24 -6.84 -5.31
N LYS A 180 16.85 -6.13 -4.23
CA LYS A 180 16.26 -6.79 -3.05
C LYS A 180 14.92 -7.44 -3.39
N ILE A 181 14.07 -6.76 -4.15
CA ILE A 181 12.78 -7.31 -4.60
C ILE A 181 12.99 -8.50 -5.54
N GLU A 182 13.92 -8.39 -6.50
CA GLU A 182 14.24 -9.49 -7.44
C GLU A 182 14.66 -10.76 -6.68
N ARG A 183 15.64 -10.62 -5.76
CA ARG A 183 16.12 -11.73 -4.95
C ARG A 183 15.00 -12.39 -4.13
N TRP A 184 14.04 -11.60 -3.67
CA TRP A 184 12.88 -12.14 -2.98
C TRP A 184 11.94 -12.88 -3.94
N LEU A 185 11.73 -12.37 -5.16
CA LEU A 185 10.91 -13.00 -6.19
C LEU A 185 11.48 -14.34 -6.70
N GLU A 186 12.78 -14.53 -6.63
CA GLU A 186 13.45 -15.79 -7.03
C GLU A 186 12.92 -17.01 -6.25
N LYS A 187 12.41 -16.81 -5.04
CA LYS A 187 11.77 -17.88 -4.23
C LYS A 187 10.50 -18.45 -4.88
N PHE A 188 9.97 -17.78 -5.88
CA PHE A 188 8.74 -18.17 -6.56
C PHE A 188 8.99 -18.66 -8.01
N LYS A 189 10.22 -18.73 -8.44
CA LYS A 189 10.62 -19.35 -9.70
C LYS A 189 10.76 -20.87 -9.50
#